data_f87a0c4e3d579b424dad1ff90936ab40
#
_entry.id   f87a0c4e3d579b424dad1ff90936ab40
#
_cell.length_a   1.000
_cell.length_b   1.000
_cell.length_c   1.000
_cell.angle_alpha   90.00
_cell.angle_beta   90.00
_cell.angle_gamma   90.00
#
_symmetry.space_group_name_H-M   'P 1'
#
loop_
_entity.id
_entity.type
_entity.pdbx_description
1 polymer ?
#
loop_
_entity_poly.entity_id
_entity_poly.type
_entity_poly.pdbx_seq_one_letter_code
_entity_poly.pdbx_strand_id
1 'polypeptide(L)'
;MDWAPNPAATPRPVVVAWHGLARTGRDMDALAQHLSQQGHRVICPDTLGRGLSQWSPNPEAEYCLSFYARLALSLLDQLGVQRCLWVGTSMGGAVGLHAANGLLRGRIQALVLNDMGPEIAKAAVERIRTYAGSPSAFDTVSELEAYFRTVYKPYGWLSDAQWTLLTESSVRRLPDGRVTPHYDPRMVMQFTHHPEDYNLWAAFEGVDVPMLCLRGEHSDLLLRETTEQMPRRNPRVRVVEVPGCGHAPALNVDAHYELIDGFFNC
;
A
#
# COMPACT_ATOMS: atom_id res chain seq x y z
N MET A 1 -12.90 0.21 2.99
CA MET A 1 -13.71 -1.02 2.77
C MET A 1 -13.45 -2.01 3.90
N ASP A 2 -14.47 -2.75 4.31
CA ASP A 2 -14.38 -3.80 5.34
C ASP A 2 -15.03 -5.06 4.74
N TRP A 3 -14.21 -6.04 4.40
CA TRP A 3 -14.62 -7.28 3.77
C TRP A 3 -14.89 -8.32 4.85
N ALA A 4 -16.14 -8.74 4.98
CA ALA A 4 -16.52 -9.79 5.91
C ALA A 4 -15.89 -11.14 5.50
N PRO A 5 -15.47 -11.97 6.47
CA PRO A 5 -14.97 -13.31 6.17
C PRO A 5 -16.09 -14.18 5.61
N ASN A 6 -15.74 -15.14 4.75
CA ASN A 6 -16.67 -16.17 4.32
C ASN A 6 -17.18 -16.97 5.55
N PRO A 7 -18.49 -16.97 5.83
CA PRO A 7 -19.02 -17.63 7.02
C PRO A 7 -18.88 -19.16 6.98
N ALA A 8 -18.64 -19.76 5.83
CA ALA A 8 -18.41 -21.20 5.67
C ALA A 8 -16.93 -21.59 5.88
N ALA A 9 -16.01 -20.63 5.92
CA ALA A 9 -14.60 -20.87 6.13
C ALA A 9 -14.26 -20.85 7.63
N THR A 10 -13.17 -21.54 8.00
CA THR A 10 -12.62 -21.43 9.36
C THR A 10 -12.15 -20.01 9.62
N PRO A 11 -12.56 -19.37 10.74
CA PRO A 11 -12.12 -18.02 11.09
C PRO A 11 -10.60 -17.90 11.15
N ARG A 12 -10.05 -16.85 10.53
CA ARG A 12 -8.62 -16.54 10.47
C ARG A 12 -8.35 -15.14 11.05
N PRO A 13 -7.10 -14.80 11.35
CA PRO A 13 -6.75 -13.45 11.83
C PRO A 13 -7.21 -12.35 10.87
N VAL A 14 -7.55 -11.19 11.43
CA VAL A 14 -7.89 -10.00 10.63
C VAL A 14 -6.68 -9.56 9.81
N VAL A 15 -6.90 -9.16 8.56
CA VAL A 15 -5.87 -8.58 7.68
C VAL A 15 -6.16 -7.10 7.48
N VAL A 16 -5.16 -6.25 7.65
CA VAL A 16 -5.16 -4.86 7.18
C VAL A 16 -4.42 -4.83 5.85
N ALA A 17 -5.11 -4.42 4.79
CA ALA A 17 -4.54 -4.28 3.46
C ALA A 17 -4.47 -2.79 3.07
N TRP A 18 -3.26 -2.22 3.06
CA TRP A 18 -3.04 -0.78 2.95
C TRP A 18 -2.41 -0.40 1.60
N HIS A 19 -3.04 0.53 0.89
CA HIS A 19 -2.69 0.96 -0.46
C HIS A 19 -1.43 1.86 -0.54
N GLY A 20 -0.98 2.12 -1.76
CA GLY A 20 0.15 3.01 -2.08
C GLY A 20 -0.19 4.51 -2.00
N LEU A 21 0.81 5.36 -2.21
CA LEU A 21 0.75 6.82 -1.98
C LEU A 21 -0.43 7.51 -2.68
N ALA A 22 -0.54 7.39 -4.00
CA ALA A 22 -1.50 8.09 -4.84
C ALA A 22 -2.70 7.19 -5.23
N ARG A 23 -3.04 6.25 -4.35
CA ARG A 23 -4.04 5.20 -4.61
C ARG A 23 -5.12 5.20 -3.53
N THR A 24 -6.06 4.29 -3.64
CA THR A 24 -7.17 4.12 -2.69
C THR A 24 -7.18 2.68 -2.14
N GLY A 25 -7.94 2.45 -1.08
CA GLY A 25 -8.12 1.11 -0.50
C GLY A 25 -8.72 0.10 -1.49
N ARG A 26 -9.34 0.58 -2.57
CA ARG A 26 -9.93 -0.28 -3.61
C ARG A 26 -8.88 -1.00 -4.47
N ASP A 27 -7.62 -0.55 -4.46
CA ASP A 27 -6.52 -1.29 -5.09
C ASP A 27 -6.28 -2.66 -4.44
N MET A 28 -6.70 -2.81 -3.20
CA MET A 28 -6.55 -4.06 -2.43
C MET A 28 -7.73 -5.02 -2.60
N ASP A 29 -8.76 -4.66 -3.38
CA ASP A 29 -10.01 -5.41 -3.49
C ASP A 29 -9.81 -6.86 -3.98
N ALA A 30 -8.96 -7.08 -4.98
CA ALA A 30 -8.71 -8.43 -5.50
C ALA A 30 -8.10 -9.34 -4.43
N LEU A 31 -7.08 -8.85 -3.74
CA LEU A 31 -6.47 -9.58 -2.61
C LEU A 31 -7.47 -9.74 -1.45
N ALA A 32 -8.25 -8.69 -1.13
CA ALA A 32 -9.21 -8.73 -0.04
C ALA A 32 -10.33 -9.74 -0.31
N GLN A 33 -10.82 -9.83 -1.53
CA GLN A 33 -11.79 -10.83 -1.95
C GLN A 33 -11.22 -12.25 -1.78
N HIS A 34 -10.00 -12.48 -2.24
CA HIS A 34 -9.32 -13.77 -2.09
C HIS A 34 -9.19 -14.17 -0.61
N LEU A 35 -8.63 -13.31 0.23
CA LEU A 35 -8.43 -13.59 1.65
C LEU A 35 -9.75 -13.73 2.42
N SER A 36 -10.78 -12.96 2.06
CA SER A 36 -12.10 -13.07 2.70
C SER A 36 -12.76 -14.43 2.45
N GLN A 37 -12.58 -14.99 1.26
CA GLN A 37 -13.06 -16.33 0.94
C GLN A 37 -12.35 -17.41 1.77
N GLN A 38 -11.13 -17.15 2.23
CA GLN A 38 -10.36 -18.04 3.09
C GLN A 38 -10.67 -17.88 4.59
N GLY A 39 -11.58 -16.98 4.98
CA GLY A 39 -12.00 -16.76 6.36
C GLY A 39 -11.36 -15.58 7.07
N HIS A 40 -10.59 -14.75 6.37
CA HIS A 40 -10.08 -13.50 6.92
C HIS A 40 -11.12 -12.37 6.83
N ARG A 41 -11.29 -11.59 7.89
CA ARG A 41 -11.84 -10.23 7.75
C ARG A 41 -10.74 -9.34 7.19
N VAL A 42 -10.99 -8.58 6.11
CA VAL A 42 -9.98 -7.73 5.49
C VAL A 42 -10.40 -6.26 5.51
N ILE A 43 -9.56 -5.42 6.09
CA ILE A 43 -9.79 -3.98 6.23
C ILE A 43 -8.90 -3.25 5.25
N CYS A 44 -9.50 -2.56 4.28
CA CYS A 44 -8.81 -1.76 3.25
C CYS A 44 -9.17 -0.28 3.45
N PRO A 45 -8.42 0.48 4.28
CA PRO A 45 -8.71 1.89 4.51
C PRO A 45 -8.29 2.75 3.32
N ASP A 46 -8.98 3.87 3.14
CA ASP A 46 -8.44 5.01 2.39
C ASP A 46 -7.62 5.86 3.36
N THR A 47 -6.36 6.09 3.07
CA THR A 47 -5.50 6.99 3.86
C THR A 47 -6.04 8.42 3.80
N LEU A 48 -5.85 9.20 4.86
CA LEU A 48 -6.15 10.64 4.86
C LEU A 48 -5.68 11.31 3.56
N GLY A 49 -6.56 12.04 2.88
CA GLY A 49 -6.30 12.70 1.61
C GLY A 49 -6.41 11.81 0.37
N ARG A 50 -6.89 10.57 0.49
CA ARG A 50 -7.09 9.63 -0.64
C ARG A 50 -8.50 9.08 -0.62
N GLY A 51 -8.99 8.76 -1.82
CA GLY A 51 -10.30 8.15 -1.98
C GLY A 51 -11.40 8.93 -1.27
N LEU A 52 -12.19 8.25 -0.47
CA LEU A 52 -13.32 8.83 0.25
C LEU A 52 -12.92 9.43 1.62
N SER A 53 -11.65 9.30 2.02
CA SER A 53 -11.17 9.92 3.26
C SER A 53 -11.01 11.43 3.13
N GLN A 54 -11.22 12.13 4.23
CA GLN A 54 -11.08 13.59 4.31
C GLN A 54 -9.68 14.06 3.89
N TRP A 55 -9.59 15.21 3.27
CA TRP A 55 -8.32 15.89 3.00
C TRP A 55 -7.82 16.58 4.27
N SER A 56 -6.50 16.58 4.46
CA SER A 56 -5.92 17.21 5.64
C SER A 56 -6.11 18.71 5.64
N PRO A 57 -6.58 19.28 6.76
CA PRO A 57 -6.54 20.74 6.97
C PRO A 57 -5.11 21.24 7.25
N ASN A 58 -4.19 20.34 7.67
CA ASN A 58 -2.80 20.67 8.00
C ASN A 58 -1.83 19.69 7.31
N PRO A 59 -1.69 19.74 5.98
CA PRO A 59 -0.96 18.75 5.20
C PRO A 59 0.53 18.63 5.56
N GLU A 60 1.16 19.73 6.01
CA GLU A 60 2.57 19.73 6.42
C GLU A 60 2.83 18.84 7.65
N ALA A 61 1.89 18.79 8.59
CA ALA A 61 2.02 18.04 9.83
C ALA A 61 1.36 16.65 9.77
N GLU A 62 0.37 16.46 8.89
CA GLU A 62 -0.48 15.26 8.91
C GLU A 62 -0.18 14.29 7.78
N TYR A 63 0.44 14.72 6.68
CA TYR A 63 0.92 13.80 5.67
C TYR A 63 2.31 13.29 6.05
N CYS A 64 2.38 12.33 6.98
CA CYS A 64 3.60 11.67 7.43
C CYS A 64 3.32 10.28 8.02
N LEU A 65 4.31 9.42 8.06
CA LEU A 65 4.16 8.03 8.54
C LEU A 65 3.68 7.97 9.99
N SER A 66 4.17 8.85 10.85
CA SER A 66 3.76 8.89 12.27
C SER A 66 2.28 9.24 12.44
N PHE A 67 1.74 10.12 11.60
CA PHE A 67 0.30 10.44 11.62
C PHE A 67 -0.53 9.28 11.07
N TYR A 68 -0.12 8.68 9.95
CA TYR A 68 -0.81 7.51 9.39
C TYR A 68 -0.80 6.32 10.36
N ALA A 69 0.28 6.10 11.12
CA ALA A 69 0.31 5.08 12.17
C ALA A 69 -0.68 5.36 13.31
N ARG A 70 -0.88 6.64 13.71
CA ARG A 70 -1.93 7.01 14.67
C ARG A 70 -3.32 6.77 14.13
N LEU A 71 -3.57 7.06 12.86
CA LEU A 71 -4.85 6.76 12.22
C LEU A 71 -5.11 5.25 12.15
N ALA A 72 -4.06 4.45 11.85
CA ALA A 72 -4.15 3.00 11.86
C ALA A 72 -4.51 2.47 13.26
N LEU A 73 -3.85 2.97 14.31
CA LEU A 73 -4.17 2.61 15.70
C LEU A 73 -5.63 2.94 16.03
N SER A 74 -6.06 4.17 15.75
CA SER A 74 -7.44 4.61 15.99
C SER A 74 -8.47 3.76 15.24
N LEU A 75 -8.20 3.44 13.98
CA LEU A 75 -9.06 2.56 13.17
C LEU A 75 -9.20 1.17 13.79
N LEU A 76 -8.08 0.54 14.17
CA LEU A 76 -8.10 -0.77 14.78
C LEU A 76 -8.84 -0.77 16.14
N ASP A 77 -8.68 0.29 16.94
CA ASP A 77 -9.38 0.45 18.21
C ASP A 77 -10.88 0.57 18.01
N GLN A 78 -11.33 1.41 17.07
CA GLN A 78 -12.75 1.59 16.75
C GLN A 78 -13.39 0.32 16.21
N LEU A 79 -12.65 -0.50 15.47
CA LEU A 79 -13.12 -1.77 14.92
C LEU A 79 -12.96 -2.96 15.90
N GLY A 80 -12.43 -2.73 17.10
CA GLY A 80 -12.21 -3.77 18.12
C GLY A 80 -11.13 -4.79 17.73
N VAL A 81 -10.24 -4.45 16.79
CA VAL A 81 -9.19 -5.36 16.30
C VAL A 81 -7.94 -5.25 17.16
N GLN A 82 -7.70 -6.22 18.01
CA GLN A 82 -6.54 -6.24 18.91
C GLN A 82 -5.27 -6.74 18.25
N ARG A 83 -5.37 -7.64 17.27
CA ARG A 83 -4.24 -8.22 16.52
C ARG A 83 -4.62 -8.35 15.05
N CYS A 84 -3.65 -8.14 14.17
CA CYS A 84 -3.85 -8.25 12.73
C CYS A 84 -2.59 -8.73 12.01
N LEU A 85 -2.79 -9.26 10.82
CA LEU A 85 -1.78 -9.37 9.77
C LEU A 85 -1.80 -8.08 8.95
N TRP A 86 -0.69 -7.69 8.36
CA TRP A 86 -0.60 -6.45 7.59
C TRP A 86 -0.04 -6.73 6.20
N VAL A 87 -0.74 -6.25 5.17
CA VAL A 87 -0.23 -6.20 3.80
C VAL A 87 -0.19 -4.74 3.38
N GLY A 88 0.98 -4.22 3.10
CA GLY A 88 1.14 -2.82 2.69
C GLY A 88 1.85 -2.68 1.35
N THR A 89 1.20 -2.01 0.39
CA THR A 89 1.81 -1.68 -0.88
C THR A 89 2.52 -0.32 -0.79
N SER A 90 3.80 -0.26 -1.14
CA SER A 90 4.55 1.01 -1.20
C SER A 90 4.41 1.80 0.12
N MET A 91 3.83 3.00 0.11
CA MET A 91 3.54 3.78 1.32
C MET A 91 2.83 2.95 2.41
N GLY A 92 1.86 2.08 2.04
CA GLY A 92 1.19 1.20 2.99
C GLY A 92 2.13 0.22 3.69
N GLY A 93 3.19 -0.21 3.00
CA GLY A 93 4.30 -0.99 3.57
C GLY A 93 5.15 -0.16 4.53
N ALA A 94 5.46 1.09 4.18
CA ALA A 94 6.18 2.01 5.05
C ALA A 94 5.40 2.31 6.34
N VAL A 95 4.08 2.56 6.23
CA VAL A 95 3.19 2.72 7.39
C VAL A 95 3.21 1.48 8.28
N GLY A 96 3.06 0.29 7.68
CA GLY A 96 3.10 -0.98 8.41
C GLY A 96 4.44 -1.20 9.13
N LEU A 97 5.54 -0.94 8.46
CA LEU A 97 6.89 -1.08 9.02
C LEU A 97 7.13 -0.10 10.19
N HIS A 98 6.78 1.16 10.00
CA HIS A 98 6.87 2.19 11.03
C HIS A 98 5.96 1.86 12.24
N ALA A 99 4.73 1.41 11.99
CA ALA A 99 3.77 1.06 13.03
C ALA A 99 4.16 -0.20 13.79
N ALA A 100 4.69 -1.24 13.12
CA ALA A 100 5.09 -2.50 13.74
C ALA A 100 6.26 -2.33 14.72
N ASN A 101 7.18 -1.40 14.46
CA ASN A 101 8.25 -1.04 15.41
C ASN A 101 7.80 0.01 16.45
N GLY A 102 6.62 0.63 16.28
CA GLY A 102 6.11 1.72 17.11
C GLY A 102 4.74 1.41 17.73
N LEU A 103 3.74 2.21 17.38
CA LEU A 103 2.41 2.22 18.01
C LEU A 103 1.63 0.91 17.91
N LEU A 104 1.89 0.08 16.89
CA LEU A 104 1.22 -1.22 16.71
C LEU A 104 2.14 -2.41 17.04
N ARG A 105 3.26 -2.17 17.74
CA ARG A 105 4.12 -3.25 18.22
C ARG A 105 3.31 -4.23 19.07
N GLY A 106 3.42 -5.53 18.77
CA GLY A 106 2.64 -6.60 19.41
C GLY A 106 1.19 -6.72 18.90
N ARG A 107 0.68 -5.76 18.10
CA ARG A 107 -0.62 -5.88 17.42
C ARG A 107 -0.49 -6.41 16.00
N ILE A 108 0.52 -5.98 15.24
CA ILE A 108 0.86 -6.58 13.95
C ILE A 108 1.60 -7.89 14.24
N GLN A 109 1.09 -9.01 13.70
CA GLN A 109 1.63 -10.35 13.93
C GLN A 109 2.54 -10.83 12.79
N ALA A 110 2.30 -10.37 11.57
CA ALA A 110 3.13 -10.58 10.40
C ALA A 110 2.94 -9.44 9.41
N LEU A 111 3.96 -9.13 8.63
CA LEU A 111 4.00 -7.96 7.75
C LEU A 111 4.42 -8.36 6.33
N VAL A 112 3.55 -8.10 5.36
CA VAL A 112 3.88 -8.17 3.92
C VAL A 112 4.19 -6.76 3.42
N LEU A 113 5.40 -6.59 2.90
CA LEU A 113 5.91 -5.37 2.27
C LEU A 113 5.84 -5.56 0.75
N ASN A 114 4.80 -5.05 0.12
CA ASN A 114 4.67 -5.13 -1.34
C ASN A 114 5.40 -3.96 -2.00
N ASP A 115 6.55 -4.26 -2.54
CA ASP A 115 7.52 -3.38 -3.19
C ASP A 115 7.88 -2.16 -2.34
N MET A 116 8.16 -2.43 -1.06
CA MET A 116 8.62 -1.46 -0.08
C MET A 116 9.70 -2.08 0.80
N GLY A 117 10.72 -1.31 1.10
CA GLY A 117 11.82 -1.70 1.97
C GLY A 117 12.19 -0.59 2.96
N PRO A 118 13.26 -0.80 3.73
CA PRO A 118 13.74 0.19 4.71
C PRO A 118 14.34 1.44 4.07
N GLU A 119 14.61 1.42 2.79
CA GLU A 119 15.14 2.53 2.01
C GLU A 119 14.57 2.48 0.59
N ILE A 120 14.26 3.63 0.01
CA ILE A 120 13.73 3.77 -1.34
C ILE A 120 14.61 4.67 -2.20
N ALA A 121 14.64 4.41 -3.51
CA ALA A 121 15.47 5.15 -4.44
C ALA A 121 15.04 6.62 -4.55
N LYS A 122 15.96 7.56 -4.33
CA LYS A 122 15.69 9.00 -4.43
C LYS A 122 15.14 9.43 -5.79
N ALA A 123 15.66 8.84 -6.88
CA ALA A 123 15.18 9.13 -8.23
C ALA A 123 13.69 8.75 -8.42
N ALA A 124 13.26 7.62 -7.83
CA ALA A 124 11.86 7.22 -7.88
C ALA A 124 10.96 8.16 -7.05
N VAL A 125 11.43 8.61 -5.88
CA VAL A 125 10.72 9.61 -5.07
C VAL A 125 10.52 10.90 -5.85
N GLU A 126 11.56 11.40 -6.53
CA GLU A 126 11.47 12.64 -7.30
C GLU A 126 10.51 12.51 -8.48
N ARG A 127 10.53 11.37 -9.18
CA ARG A 127 9.56 11.05 -10.22
C ARG A 127 8.13 11.05 -9.68
N ILE A 128 7.91 10.42 -8.52
CA ILE A 128 6.59 10.37 -7.88
C ILE A 128 6.12 11.78 -7.50
N ARG A 129 6.97 12.60 -6.91
CA ARG A 129 6.65 13.99 -6.57
C ARG A 129 6.18 14.79 -7.79
N THR A 130 6.81 14.58 -8.94
CA THR A 130 6.49 15.31 -10.17
C THR A 130 5.06 15.01 -10.64
N TYR A 131 4.66 13.75 -10.77
CA TYR A 131 3.32 13.45 -11.30
C TYR A 131 2.23 13.51 -10.23
N ALA A 132 2.53 13.15 -8.99
CA ALA A 132 1.54 13.13 -7.92
C ALA A 132 1.26 14.52 -7.31
N GLY A 133 2.25 15.42 -7.34
CA GLY A 133 2.08 16.79 -6.85
C GLY A 133 1.27 17.70 -7.77
N SER A 134 1.11 17.32 -9.05
CA SER A 134 0.37 18.09 -10.05
C SER A 134 -0.45 17.15 -10.95
N PRO A 135 -1.50 16.51 -10.39
CA PRO A 135 -2.31 15.56 -11.16
C PRO A 135 -2.99 16.25 -12.34
N SER A 136 -2.95 15.60 -13.49
CA SER A 136 -3.63 16.05 -14.71
C SER A 136 -5.16 15.98 -14.56
N ALA A 137 -5.85 16.86 -15.25
CA ALA A 137 -7.29 16.80 -15.45
C ALA A 137 -7.61 16.37 -16.89
N PHE A 138 -8.67 15.56 -17.04
CA PHE A 138 -9.09 14.95 -18.30
C PHE A 138 -10.54 15.27 -18.57
N ASP A 139 -10.97 15.33 -19.83
CA ASP A 139 -12.34 15.62 -20.20
C ASP A 139 -13.25 14.42 -19.93
N THR A 140 -12.72 13.20 -20.03
CA THR A 140 -13.46 11.96 -19.86
C THR A 140 -12.78 10.97 -18.91
N VAL A 141 -13.56 10.05 -18.33
CA VAL A 141 -13.05 8.93 -17.54
C VAL A 141 -12.18 7.99 -18.38
N SER A 142 -12.50 7.83 -19.67
CA SER A 142 -11.72 6.99 -20.59
C SER A 142 -10.32 7.56 -20.85
N GLU A 143 -10.18 8.87 -20.91
CA GLU A 143 -8.84 9.51 -21.00
C GLU A 143 -8.03 9.32 -19.71
N LEU A 144 -8.68 9.42 -18.56
CA LEU A 144 -8.05 9.11 -17.28
C LEU A 144 -7.62 7.63 -17.20
N GLU A 145 -8.45 6.71 -17.70
CA GLU A 145 -8.08 5.28 -17.79
C GLU A 145 -6.86 5.06 -18.67
N ALA A 146 -6.81 5.69 -19.86
CA ALA A 146 -5.66 5.61 -20.75
C ALA A 146 -4.38 6.14 -20.08
N TYR A 147 -4.49 7.22 -19.32
CA TYR A 147 -3.41 7.75 -18.50
C TYR A 147 -2.97 6.74 -17.43
N PHE A 148 -3.89 6.15 -16.68
CA PHE A 148 -3.58 5.14 -15.66
C PHE A 148 -2.93 3.90 -16.25
N ARG A 149 -3.37 3.41 -17.41
CA ARG A 149 -2.74 2.30 -18.14
C ARG A 149 -1.29 2.60 -18.51
N THR A 150 -0.94 3.88 -18.68
CA THR A 150 0.45 4.30 -18.96
C THR A 150 1.26 4.39 -17.66
N VAL A 151 0.76 5.12 -16.66
CA VAL A 151 1.49 5.41 -15.42
C VAL A 151 1.65 4.17 -14.54
N TYR A 152 0.61 3.32 -14.47
CA TYR A 152 0.58 2.11 -13.66
C TYR A 152 0.90 0.83 -14.45
N LYS A 153 1.40 0.95 -15.69
CA LYS A 153 1.91 -0.19 -16.45
C LYS A 153 2.86 -1.10 -15.63
N PRO A 154 3.73 -0.55 -14.75
CA PRO A 154 4.61 -1.36 -13.89
C PRO A 154 3.89 -2.27 -12.89
N TYR A 155 2.60 -2.13 -12.65
CA TYR A 155 1.82 -3.01 -11.76
C TYR A 155 1.77 -4.47 -12.26
N GLY A 156 2.18 -4.71 -13.50
CA GLY A 156 2.08 -5.99 -14.16
C GLY A 156 0.78 -6.11 -14.96
N TRP A 157 0.32 -7.34 -15.14
CA TRP A 157 -0.88 -7.60 -15.95
C TRP A 157 -2.16 -7.27 -15.17
N LEU A 158 -3.02 -6.45 -15.79
CA LEU A 158 -4.40 -6.21 -15.37
C LEU A 158 -5.33 -6.43 -16.58
N SER A 159 -6.47 -7.08 -16.35
CA SER A 159 -7.54 -7.20 -17.34
C SER A 159 -8.22 -5.83 -17.58
N ASP A 160 -8.96 -5.70 -18.69
CA ASP A 160 -9.71 -4.47 -18.95
C ASP A 160 -10.71 -4.15 -17.83
N ALA A 161 -11.37 -5.15 -17.29
CA ALA A 161 -12.28 -4.98 -16.14
C ALA A 161 -11.56 -4.45 -14.90
N GLN A 162 -10.32 -4.90 -14.64
CA GLN A 162 -9.51 -4.42 -13.53
C GLN A 162 -9.04 -2.98 -13.77
N TRP A 163 -8.67 -2.60 -15.01
CA TRP A 163 -8.35 -1.22 -15.35
C TRP A 163 -9.54 -0.28 -15.17
N THR A 164 -10.72 -0.71 -15.62
CA THR A 164 -11.96 0.06 -15.41
C THR A 164 -12.27 0.23 -13.92
N LEU A 165 -12.21 -0.84 -13.12
CA LEU A 165 -12.44 -0.77 -11.67
C LEU A 165 -11.42 0.13 -10.97
N LEU A 166 -10.14 0.02 -11.33
CA LEU A 166 -9.06 0.87 -10.81
C LEU A 166 -9.34 2.35 -11.11
N THR A 167 -9.82 2.64 -12.30
CA THR A 167 -10.13 4.01 -12.72
C THR A 167 -11.36 4.54 -11.99
N GLU A 168 -12.45 3.79 -11.98
CA GLU A 168 -13.72 4.19 -11.32
C GLU A 168 -13.53 4.42 -9.82
N SER A 169 -12.71 3.60 -9.16
CA SER A 169 -12.41 3.75 -7.73
C SER A 169 -11.41 4.87 -7.40
N SER A 170 -10.79 5.46 -8.41
CA SER A 170 -9.74 6.49 -8.27
C SER A 170 -10.06 7.80 -8.98
N VAL A 171 -11.28 7.96 -9.49
CA VAL A 171 -11.70 9.18 -10.19
C VAL A 171 -12.38 10.16 -9.25
N ARG A 172 -12.03 11.44 -9.39
CA ARG A 172 -12.73 12.57 -8.78
C ARG A 172 -13.16 13.55 -9.87
N ARG A 173 -14.42 14.01 -9.81
CA ARG A 173 -14.95 15.03 -10.71
C ARG A 173 -14.60 16.43 -10.19
N LEU A 174 -14.12 17.28 -11.06
CA LEU A 174 -13.84 18.69 -10.81
C LEU A 174 -15.11 19.55 -11.00
N PRO A 175 -15.14 20.80 -10.44
CA PRO A 175 -16.28 21.71 -10.61
C PRO A 175 -16.59 22.07 -12.08
N ASP A 176 -15.60 22.06 -12.97
CA ASP A 176 -15.74 22.31 -14.41
C ASP A 176 -16.21 21.08 -15.21
N GLY A 177 -16.47 19.95 -14.52
CA GLY A 177 -16.96 18.71 -15.11
C GLY A 177 -15.86 17.73 -15.52
N ARG A 178 -14.60 18.16 -15.63
CA ARG A 178 -13.45 17.28 -15.90
C ARG A 178 -13.21 16.30 -14.77
N VAL A 179 -12.40 15.30 -15.00
CA VAL A 179 -12.01 14.29 -14.03
C VAL A 179 -10.51 14.31 -13.76
N THR A 180 -10.13 13.88 -12.56
CA THR A 180 -8.74 13.83 -12.10
C THR A 180 -8.57 12.67 -11.13
N PRO A 181 -7.35 12.17 -10.85
CA PRO A 181 -7.12 11.19 -9.80
C PRO A 181 -7.66 11.64 -8.44
N HIS A 182 -8.18 10.69 -7.66
CA HIS A 182 -8.88 10.96 -6.39
C HIS A 182 -7.94 10.96 -5.19
N TYR A 183 -7.08 11.96 -5.11
CA TYR A 183 -6.23 12.22 -3.95
C TYR A 183 -5.93 13.71 -3.79
N ASP A 184 -5.50 14.11 -2.61
CA ASP A 184 -4.98 15.45 -2.32
C ASP A 184 -3.53 15.56 -2.84
N PRO A 185 -3.23 16.40 -3.84
CA PRO A 185 -1.86 16.53 -4.37
C PRO A 185 -0.87 17.05 -3.33
N ARG A 186 -1.34 17.72 -2.27
CA ARG A 186 -0.48 18.20 -1.17
C ARG A 186 0.16 17.05 -0.37
N MET A 187 -0.30 15.81 -0.56
CA MET A 187 0.32 14.64 0.10
C MET A 187 1.81 14.48 -0.22
N VAL A 188 2.29 15.03 -1.35
CA VAL A 188 3.73 14.99 -1.69
C VAL A 188 4.58 15.89 -0.78
N MET A 189 3.96 16.77 0.01
CA MET A 189 4.64 17.61 1.01
C MET A 189 5.35 16.75 2.07
N GLN A 190 4.90 15.50 2.30
CA GLN A 190 5.58 14.57 3.20
C GLN A 190 7.06 14.38 2.86
N PHE A 191 7.42 14.37 1.57
CA PHE A 191 8.81 14.23 1.15
C PHE A 191 9.68 15.47 1.42
N THR A 192 9.06 16.61 1.66
CA THR A 192 9.76 17.86 1.97
C THR A 192 9.78 18.15 3.47
N HIS A 193 8.65 17.95 4.14
CA HIS A 193 8.49 18.25 5.56
C HIS A 193 8.92 17.10 6.47
N HIS A 194 8.90 15.86 5.95
CA HIS A 194 9.29 14.65 6.66
C HIS A 194 10.27 13.79 5.83
N PRO A 195 11.44 14.34 5.42
CA PRO A 195 12.35 13.66 4.49
C PRO A 195 12.91 12.34 5.05
N GLU A 196 12.96 12.19 6.38
CA GLU A 196 13.47 10.98 7.04
C GLU A 196 12.44 9.85 7.16
N ASP A 197 11.16 10.09 6.85
CA ASP A 197 10.09 9.10 6.98
C ASP A 197 10.37 7.82 6.17
N TYR A 198 11.11 7.93 5.08
CA TYR A 198 11.47 6.79 4.23
C TYR A 198 12.90 6.26 4.44
N ASN A 199 13.57 6.69 5.52
CA ASN A 199 14.77 6.07 6.06
C ASN A 199 14.36 5.17 7.24
N LEU A 200 13.91 3.96 6.91
CA LEU A 200 13.26 3.04 7.85
C LEU A 200 14.20 1.92 8.34
N TRP A 201 15.51 2.02 8.12
CA TRP A 201 16.43 0.96 8.53
C TRP A 201 16.34 0.64 10.02
N ALA A 202 16.34 1.65 10.87
CA ALA A 202 16.21 1.44 12.33
C ALA A 202 14.86 0.80 12.72
N ALA A 203 13.77 1.20 12.05
CA ALA A 203 12.46 0.59 12.26
C ALA A 203 12.46 -0.87 11.78
N PHE A 204 13.01 -1.14 10.60
CA PHE A 204 13.09 -2.48 10.03
C PHE A 204 13.88 -3.46 10.91
N GLU A 205 15.03 -3.02 11.44
CA GLU A 205 15.86 -3.82 12.36
C GLU A 205 15.13 -4.12 13.68
N GLY A 206 14.30 -3.18 14.15
CA GLY A 206 13.53 -3.30 15.39
C GLY A 206 12.25 -4.13 15.29
N VAL A 207 11.79 -4.48 14.09
CA VAL A 207 10.60 -5.33 13.91
C VAL A 207 10.92 -6.76 14.33
N ASP A 208 10.10 -7.30 15.24
CA ASP A 208 10.27 -8.61 15.87
C ASP A 208 9.27 -9.68 15.39
N VAL A 209 8.50 -9.38 14.33
CA VAL A 209 7.55 -10.29 13.67
C VAL A 209 8.07 -10.77 12.32
N PRO A 210 7.56 -11.90 11.79
CA PRO A 210 7.89 -12.34 10.44
C PRO A 210 7.53 -11.30 9.38
N MET A 211 8.37 -11.16 8.36
CA MET A 211 8.17 -10.26 7.23
C MET A 211 8.33 -10.98 5.89
N LEU A 212 7.44 -10.68 4.95
CA LEU A 212 7.57 -11.06 3.54
C LEU A 212 7.72 -9.77 2.72
N CYS A 213 8.84 -9.62 2.03
CA CYS A 213 9.04 -8.54 1.07
C CYS A 213 8.86 -9.08 -0.35
N LEU A 214 7.86 -8.57 -1.06
CA LEU A 214 7.65 -8.83 -2.48
C LEU A 214 8.28 -7.68 -3.27
N ARG A 215 9.32 -7.96 -4.05
CA ARG A 215 9.97 -6.97 -4.90
C ARG A 215 9.58 -7.20 -6.34
N GLY A 216 9.05 -6.19 -7.03
CA GLY A 216 8.88 -6.29 -8.48
C GLY A 216 10.24 -6.43 -9.20
N GLU A 217 10.35 -7.36 -10.15
CA GLU A 217 11.59 -7.63 -10.92
C GLU A 217 12.21 -6.35 -11.49
N HIS A 218 11.33 -5.45 -11.99
CA HIS A 218 11.70 -4.19 -12.63
C HIS A 218 11.47 -2.97 -11.73
N SER A 219 11.39 -3.17 -10.40
CA SER A 219 11.18 -2.05 -9.47
C SER A 219 12.36 -1.09 -9.52
N ASP A 220 12.03 0.17 -9.74
CA ASP A 220 12.95 1.31 -9.68
C ASP A 220 12.88 2.05 -8.34
N LEU A 221 11.96 1.64 -7.45
CA LEU A 221 11.79 2.21 -6.12
C LEU A 221 12.50 1.38 -5.05
N LEU A 222 12.25 0.09 -4.99
CA LEU A 222 12.94 -0.84 -4.10
C LEU A 222 14.09 -1.50 -4.88
N LEU A 223 15.31 -1.01 -4.66
CA LEU A 223 16.47 -1.50 -5.38
C LEU A 223 16.90 -2.88 -4.90
N ARG A 224 17.53 -3.65 -5.79
CA ARG A 224 18.04 -5.00 -5.51
C ARG A 224 19.07 -4.97 -4.37
N GLU A 225 19.95 -3.98 -4.39
CA GLU A 225 20.99 -3.78 -3.36
C GLU A 225 20.39 -3.59 -1.97
N THR A 226 19.24 -2.93 -1.86
CA THR A 226 18.51 -2.79 -0.60
C THR A 226 17.97 -4.15 -0.15
N THR A 227 17.33 -4.90 -1.06
CA THR A 227 16.76 -6.21 -0.72
C THR A 227 17.80 -7.25 -0.36
N GLU A 228 19.01 -7.18 -0.90
CA GLU A 228 20.15 -8.06 -0.53
C GLU A 228 20.66 -7.79 0.89
N GLN A 229 20.51 -6.57 1.39
CA GLN A 229 20.90 -6.20 2.75
C GLN A 229 19.85 -6.59 3.80
N MET A 230 18.55 -6.60 3.42
CA MET A 230 17.44 -6.81 4.34
C MET A 230 17.59 -8.10 5.19
N PRO A 231 17.82 -9.30 4.63
CA PRO A 231 17.97 -10.52 5.44
C PRO A 231 19.19 -10.54 6.36
N ARG A 232 20.22 -9.78 6.00
CA ARG A 232 21.45 -9.65 6.84
C ARG A 232 21.20 -8.78 8.06
N ARG A 233 20.32 -7.78 7.94
CA ARG A 233 20.00 -6.81 9.00
C ARG A 233 18.79 -7.22 9.85
N ASN A 234 17.83 -7.95 9.27
CA ASN A 234 16.76 -8.60 10.01
C ASN A 234 16.45 -9.98 9.42
N PRO A 235 16.88 -11.08 10.07
CA PRO A 235 16.69 -12.44 9.54
C PRO A 235 15.24 -12.93 9.53
N ARG A 236 14.28 -12.14 10.05
CA ARG A 236 12.85 -12.44 10.00
C ARG A 236 12.22 -12.09 8.66
N VAL A 237 12.95 -11.40 7.76
CA VAL A 237 12.44 -11.09 6.42
C VAL A 237 12.80 -12.19 5.43
N ARG A 238 11.79 -12.60 4.68
CA ARG A 238 11.95 -13.33 3.43
C ARG A 238 11.71 -12.37 2.27
N VAL A 239 12.65 -12.28 1.35
CA VAL A 239 12.51 -11.48 0.11
C VAL A 239 12.17 -12.42 -1.05
N VAL A 240 11.19 -12.03 -1.85
CA VAL A 240 10.77 -12.75 -3.07
C VAL A 240 10.69 -11.73 -4.21
N GLU A 241 11.36 -12.02 -5.32
CA GLU A 241 11.23 -11.24 -6.54
C GLU A 241 9.99 -11.71 -7.32
N VAL A 242 9.14 -10.75 -7.73
CA VAL A 242 7.91 -11.00 -8.48
C VAL A 242 8.18 -10.68 -9.95
N PRO A 243 8.16 -11.69 -10.84
CA PRO A 243 8.50 -11.49 -12.25
C PRO A 243 7.46 -10.65 -13.00
N GLY A 244 7.92 -9.93 -14.04
CA GLY A 244 7.07 -9.15 -14.93
C GLY A 244 6.44 -7.90 -14.32
N CYS A 245 6.79 -7.55 -13.09
CA CYS A 245 6.27 -6.37 -12.39
C CYS A 245 7.40 -5.38 -12.08
N GLY A 246 7.04 -4.11 -12.03
CA GLY A 246 7.85 -3.05 -11.44
C GLY A 246 7.24 -2.58 -10.11
N HIS A 247 7.23 -1.28 -9.86
CA HIS A 247 6.63 -0.70 -8.66
C HIS A 247 5.15 -0.38 -8.89
N ALA A 248 4.27 -1.11 -8.26
CA ALA A 248 4.39 -2.29 -7.41
C ALA A 248 3.50 -3.44 -7.94
N PRO A 249 3.81 -4.72 -7.64
CA PRO A 249 2.92 -5.83 -8.01
C PRO A 249 1.47 -5.57 -7.60
N ALA A 250 0.52 -5.79 -8.51
CA ALA A 250 -0.90 -5.45 -8.28
C ALA A 250 -1.62 -6.38 -7.28
N LEU A 251 -0.99 -7.48 -6.86
CA LEU A 251 -1.56 -8.48 -5.94
C LEU A 251 -2.93 -9.01 -6.41
N ASN A 252 -3.06 -9.30 -7.71
CA ASN A 252 -4.33 -9.60 -8.38
C ASN A 252 -4.35 -10.93 -9.15
N VAL A 253 -3.33 -11.77 -8.97
CA VAL A 253 -3.18 -13.07 -9.65
C VAL A 253 -2.81 -14.18 -8.65
N ASP A 254 -3.12 -15.42 -8.99
CA ASP A 254 -2.93 -16.59 -8.11
C ASP A 254 -1.50 -16.70 -7.58
N ALA A 255 -0.49 -16.47 -8.41
CA ALA A 255 0.91 -16.51 -7.98
C ALA A 255 1.22 -15.53 -6.84
N HIS A 256 0.59 -14.33 -6.82
CA HIS A 256 0.74 -13.39 -5.72
C HIS A 256 -0.01 -13.85 -4.47
N TYR A 257 -1.20 -14.44 -4.64
CA TYR A 257 -1.98 -15.00 -3.54
C TYR A 257 -1.27 -16.15 -2.86
N GLU A 258 -0.71 -17.08 -3.63
CA GLU A 258 0.05 -18.23 -3.12
C GLU A 258 1.24 -17.81 -2.25
N LEU A 259 1.95 -16.73 -2.61
CA LEU A 259 3.05 -16.19 -1.82
C LEU A 259 2.58 -15.67 -0.46
N ILE A 260 1.46 -14.94 -0.44
CA ILE A 260 0.88 -14.36 0.77
C ILE A 260 0.24 -15.43 1.65
N ASP A 261 -0.53 -16.34 1.05
CA ASP A 261 -1.16 -17.46 1.75
C ASP A 261 -0.11 -18.39 2.39
N GLY A 262 0.93 -18.74 1.64
CA GLY A 262 2.03 -19.54 2.17
C GLY A 262 2.76 -18.87 3.31
N PHE A 263 2.85 -17.54 3.30
CA PHE A 263 3.46 -16.78 4.38
C PHE A 263 2.55 -16.67 5.62
N PHE A 264 1.25 -16.51 5.45
CA PHE A 264 0.31 -16.40 6.55
C PHE A 264 -0.02 -17.75 7.22
N ASN A 265 0.29 -18.87 6.56
CA ASN A 265 0.06 -20.22 7.08
C ASN A 265 1.32 -20.85 7.72
N CYS A 266 2.45 -20.14 7.75
CA CYS A 266 3.67 -20.55 8.45
C CYS A 266 3.63 -20.07 9.91
#